data_ed39f075bc741654a6a9daa7bf53b175
#
_entry.id   ed39f075bc741654a6a9daa7bf53b175
#
_cell.length_a   1.000
_cell.length_b   1.000
_cell.length_c   1.000
_cell.angle_alpha   90.00
_cell.angle_beta   90.00
_cell.angle_gamma   90.00
#
_symmetry.space_group_name_H-M   'P 1'
#
loop_
_entity.id
_entity.type
_entity.pdbx_description
1 polymer ?
#
loop_
_entity_poly.entity_id
_entity_poly.type
_entity_poly.pdbx_seq_one_letter_code
_entity_poly.pdbx_strand_id
1 'polypeptide(L)'
;FRPRMINGPGRLGILVKLIKLIDMNLPVPTIGNGKNHYQMISLFDSVSAFLCAIDKGLPNKEYNLGSKNSPDIRTLLKGVIASAHSHSAVIPTPGKLVKFILNIFDSIGLTIMYKEQFMIADEEYILDIKQTEDDLDWHPQYNDEDMLKEAYQMYKKQ
;
A
#
# COMPACT_ATOMS: atom_id res chain seq x y z
N PHE A 1 14.96 -9.59 -6.18
CA PHE A 1 13.73 -9.41 -5.40
C PHE A 1 12.74 -8.52 -6.14
N ARG A 2 11.44 -8.87 -6.02
CA ARG A 2 10.31 -8.13 -6.55
C ARG A 2 9.39 -7.71 -5.39
N PRO A 3 9.75 -6.66 -4.65
CA PRO A 3 8.91 -6.19 -3.54
C PRO A 3 7.65 -5.50 -4.06
N ARG A 4 6.56 -5.64 -3.32
CA ARG A 4 5.38 -4.78 -3.45
C ARG A 4 5.67 -3.38 -2.94
N MET A 5 4.67 -2.53 -2.83
CA MET A 5 4.86 -1.19 -2.29
C MET A 5 5.47 -1.26 -0.88
N ILE A 6 6.74 -0.88 -0.77
CA ILE A 6 7.45 -0.90 0.51
C ILE A 6 6.92 0.24 1.38
N ASN A 7 6.42 -0.11 2.57
CA ASN A 7 5.94 0.81 3.57
C ASN A 7 6.81 0.72 4.84
N GLY A 8 7.08 1.85 5.48
CA GLY A 8 7.90 1.87 6.68
C GLY A 8 8.21 3.28 7.16
N PRO A 9 8.99 3.42 8.25
CA PRO A 9 9.35 4.69 8.84
C PRO A 9 9.90 5.69 7.81
N GLY A 10 9.33 6.90 7.77
CA GLY A 10 9.76 7.97 6.88
C GLY A 10 9.36 7.82 5.40
N ARG A 11 8.68 6.74 5.02
CA ARG A 11 8.26 6.49 3.64
C ARG A 11 6.75 6.28 3.54
N LEU A 12 6.00 7.35 3.60
CA LEU A 12 4.54 7.33 3.52
C LEU A 12 4.01 7.40 2.08
N GLY A 13 4.82 7.85 1.13
CA GLY A 13 4.48 7.91 -0.29
C GLY A 13 3.13 8.58 -0.55
N ILE A 14 2.33 7.99 -1.44
CA ILE A 14 0.98 8.48 -1.79
C ILE A 14 0.00 8.41 -0.62
N LEU A 15 0.23 7.53 0.34
CA LEU A 15 -0.63 7.36 1.52
C LEU A 15 -0.75 8.64 2.33
N VAL A 16 0.27 9.52 2.32
CA VAL A 16 0.22 10.84 3.00
C VAL A 16 -1.03 11.63 2.61
N LYS A 17 -1.42 11.61 1.33
CA LYS A 17 -2.59 12.36 0.87
C LYS A 17 -3.89 11.81 1.46
N LEU A 18 -4.03 10.49 1.52
CA LEU A 18 -5.19 9.83 2.12
C LEU A 18 -5.20 10.03 3.65
N ILE A 19 -4.05 9.88 4.30
CA ILE A 19 -3.87 10.12 5.73
C ILE A 19 -4.25 11.57 6.10
N LYS A 20 -3.85 12.54 5.29
CA LYS A 20 -4.20 13.95 5.51
C LYS A 20 -5.71 14.19 5.43
N LEU A 21 -6.41 13.55 4.50
CA LEU A 21 -7.87 13.63 4.43
C LEU A 21 -8.52 13.04 5.69
N ILE A 22 -8.02 11.91 6.17
CA ILE A 22 -8.50 11.26 7.39
C ILE A 22 -8.27 12.17 8.61
N ASP A 23 -7.10 12.76 8.74
CA ASP A 23 -6.76 13.67 9.83
C ASP A 23 -7.63 14.94 9.86
N MET A 24 -8.05 15.41 8.69
CA MET A 24 -8.94 16.55 8.52
C MET A 24 -10.44 16.19 8.62
N ASN A 25 -10.80 14.94 8.90
CA ASN A 25 -12.18 14.43 8.89
C ASN A 25 -12.89 14.63 7.53
N LEU A 26 -12.14 14.64 6.44
CA LEU A 26 -12.67 14.78 5.09
C LEU A 26 -13.00 13.42 4.47
N PRO A 27 -13.91 13.37 3.48
CA PRO A 27 -14.18 12.16 2.73
C PRO A 27 -12.93 11.62 2.05
N VAL A 28 -12.74 10.28 2.11
CA VAL A 28 -11.60 9.58 1.52
C VAL A 28 -12.06 8.84 0.27
N PRO A 29 -11.74 9.34 -0.93
CA PRO A 29 -12.15 8.67 -2.16
C PRO A 29 -11.31 7.42 -2.43
N THR A 30 -11.96 6.35 -2.89
CA THR A 30 -11.29 5.21 -3.53
C THR A 30 -11.43 5.29 -5.04
N ILE A 31 -10.42 4.85 -5.79
CA ILE A 31 -10.55 4.65 -7.23
C ILE A 31 -11.29 3.32 -7.43
N GLY A 32 -12.46 3.36 -8.08
CA GLY A 32 -13.35 2.21 -8.14
C GLY A 32 -14.16 2.02 -6.85
N ASN A 33 -14.59 0.78 -6.60
CA ASN A 33 -15.41 0.43 -5.44
C ASN A 33 -14.59 0.15 -4.16
N GLY A 34 -13.25 0.12 -4.27
CA GLY A 34 -12.33 -0.16 -3.18
C GLY A 34 -12.34 -1.60 -2.67
N LYS A 35 -12.91 -2.53 -3.44
CA LYS A 35 -12.92 -3.97 -3.09
C LYS A 35 -11.68 -4.72 -3.59
N ASN A 36 -10.89 -4.09 -4.42
CA ASN A 36 -9.62 -4.64 -4.89
C ASN A 36 -8.58 -4.67 -3.77
N HIS A 37 -7.64 -5.60 -3.88
CA HIS A 37 -6.54 -5.79 -2.94
C HIS A 37 -5.28 -5.16 -3.51
N TYR A 38 -4.58 -4.41 -2.68
CA TYR A 38 -3.32 -3.79 -3.04
C TYR A 38 -2.28 -4.13 -1.97
N GLN A 39 -1.59 -5.24 -2.18
CA GLN A 39 -0.62 -5.78 -1.24
C GLN A 39 0.56 -4.83 -1.03
N MET A 40 1.01 -4.70 0.20
CA MET A 40 2.21 -3.97 0.60
C MET A 40 3.26 -4.92 1.16
N ILE A 41 4.42 -4.40 1.50
CA ILE A 41 5.46 -5.09 2.24
C ILE A 41 6.11 -4.14 3.23
N SER A 42 6.36 -4.59 4.45
CA SER A 42 7.10 -3.82 5.44
C SER A 42 8.57 -3.65 5.01
N LEU A 43 9.15 -2.48 5.29
CA LEU A 43 10.58 -2.26 5.17
C LEU A 43 11.36 -3.31 5.99
N PHE A 44 10.89 -3.62 7.19
CA PHE A 44 11.55 -4.60 8.07
C PHE A 44 11.48 -6.01 7.51
N ASP A 45 10.31 -6.42 6.95
CA ASP A 45 10.18 -7.71 6.28
C ASP A 45 11.02 -7.78 5.01
N SER A 46 11.15 -6.68 4.27
CA SER A 46 12.04 -6.63 3.11
C SER A 46 13.50 -6.83 3.50
N VAL A 47 13.95 -6.17 4.59
CA VAL A 47 15.31 -6.32 5.09
C VAL A 47 15.55 -7.74 5.60
N SER A 48 14.61 -8.32 6.36
CA SER A 48 14.74 -9.70 6.85
C SER A 48 14.82 -10.72 5.71
N ALA A 49 14.02 -10.54 4.62
CA ALA A 49 14.12 -11.39 3.44
C ALA A 49 15.50 -11.31 2.75
N PHE A 50 16.08 -10.10 2.67
CA PHE A 50 17.42 -9.93 2.12
C PHE A 50 18.49 -10.61 2.97
N LEU A 51 18.40 -10.51 4.29
CA LEU A 51 19.34 -11.18 5.21
C LEU A 51 19.23 -12.70 5.08
N CYS A 52 18.01 -13.27 5.06
CA CYS A 52 17.83 -14.70 4.84
C CYS A 52 18.43 -15.16 3.50
N ALA A 53 18.31 -14.34 2.44
CA ALA A 53 18.91 -14.65 1.14
C ALA A 53 20.44 -14.65 1.16
N ILE A 54 21.05 -13.72 1.87
CA ILE A 54 22.51 -13.65 2.03
C ILE A 54 23.02 -14.89 2.78
N ASP A 55 22.36 -15.25 3.88
CA ASP A 55 22.76 -16.39 4.71
C ASP A 55 22.62 -17.73 3.99
N LYS A 56 21.58 -17.90 3.19
CA LYS A 56 21.32 -19.15 2.46
C LYS A 56 22.10 -19.29 1.15
N GLY A 57 22.70 -18.22 0.64
CA GLY A 57 23.45 -18.27 -0.61
C GLY A 57 22.59 -18.70 -1.80
N LEU A 58 21.51 -18.02 -2.05
CA LEU A 58 20.45 -18.44 -2.97
C LEU A 58 20.86 -18.50 -4.44
N PRO A 59 20.23 -19.43 -5.21
CA PRO A 59 20.34 -19.44 -6.65
C PRO A 59 19.76 -18.16 -7.27
N ASN A 60 20.21 -17.79 -8.46
CA ASN A 60 19.75 -16.63 -9.20
C ASN A 60 18.31 -16.82 -9.68
N LYS A 61 17.35 -16.59 -8.82
CA LYS A 61 15.90 -16.66 -9.03
C LYS A 61 15.24 -15.32 -8.72
N GLU A 62 13.98 -15.18 -9.12
CA GLU A 62 13.14 -14.04 -8.77
C GLU A 62 12.31 -14.38 -7.51
N TYR A 63 12.36 -13.48 -6.54
CA TYR A 63 11.66 -13.63 -5.27
C TYR A 63 10.67 -12.50 -5.05
N ASN A 64 9.39 -12.83 -4.99
CA ASN A 64 8.33 -11.89 -4.70
C ASN A 64 8.28 -11.60 -3.20
N LEU A 65 8.16 -10.32 -2.82
CA LEU A 65 7.98 -9.91 -1.44
C LEU A 65 6.66 -9.16 -1.28
N GLY A 66 5.85 -9.61 -0.35
CA GLY A 66 4.55 -9.03 0.00
C GLY A 66 4.12 -9.45 1.40
N SER A 67 3.13 -8.76 1.95
CA SER A 67 2.49 -9.16 3.20
C SER A 67 1.67 -10.44 3.00
N LYS A 68 1.43 -11.18 4.08
CA LYS A 68 0.64 -12.41 4.04
C LYS A 68 -0.86 -12.14 3.91
N ASN A 69 -1.35 -11.08 4.55
CA ASN A 69 -2.75 -10.70 4.59
C ASN A 69 -2.91 -9.29 4.02
N SER A 70 -3.53 -9.19 2.86
CA SER A 70 -3.86 -7.92 2.22
C SER A 70 -5.37 -7.78 2.12
N PRO A 71 -6.04 -7.11 3.08
CA PRO A 71 -7.45 -6.80 2.97
C PRO A 71 -7.74 -5.86 1.78
N ASP A 72 -9.00 -5.76 1.38
CA ASP A 72 -9.39 -4.78 0.36
C ASP A 72 -9.11 -3.34 0.83
N ILE A 73 -8.92 -2.42 -0.14
CA ILE A 73 -8.60 -1.01 0.11
C ILE A 73 -9.61 -0.34 1.04
N ARG A 74 -10.89 -0.67 0.88
CA ARG A 74 -11.95 -0.08 1.70
C ARG A 74 -11.83 -0.51 3.17
N THR A 75 -11.52 -1.76 3.41
CA THR A 75 -11.28 -2.32 4.75
C THR A 75 -10.05 -1.69 5.39
N LEU A 76 -8.94 -1.59 4.64
CA LEU A 76 -7.72 -0.92 5.10
C LEU A 76 -7.97 0.54 5.51
N LEU A 77 -8.64 1.33 4.65
CA LEU A 77 -8.95 2.73 4.95
C LEU A 77 -9.86 2.88 6.16
N LYS A 78 -10.87 2.01 6.31
CA LYS A 78 -11.74 2.00 7.51
C LYS A 78 -10.95 1.69 8.78
N GLY A 79 -9.99 0.77 8.73
CA GLY A 79 -9.10 0.46 9.85
C GLY A 79 -8.28 1.67 10.29
N VAL A 80 -7.73 2.43 9.34
CA VAL A 80 -7.00 3.68 9.63
C VAL A 80 -7.94 4.76 10.19
N ILE A 81 -9.13 4.96 9.60
CA ILE A 81 -10.13 5.92 10.09
C ILE A 81 -10.52 5.63 11.54
N ALA A 82 -10.78 4.37 11.86
CA ALA A 82 -11.09 3.94 13.21
C ALA A 82 -9.92 4.19 14.19
N SER A 83 -8.71 3.82 13.80
CA SER A 83 -7.49 4.07 14.59
C SER A 83 -7.20 5.56 14.79
N ALA A 84 -7.56 6.39 13.83
CA ALA A 84 -7.42 7.85 13.89
C ALA A 84 -8.53 8.54 14.70
N HIS A 85 -9.55 7.81 15.16
CA HIS A 85 -10.78 8.36 15.73
C HIS A 85 -11.42 9.44 14.83
N SER A 86 -11.28 9.27 13.50
CA SER A 86 -11.78 10.22 12.50
C SER A 86 -13.23 9.94 12.13
N HIS A 87 -13.95 11.00 11.77
CA HIS A 87 -15.31 10.93 11.23
C HIS A 87 -15.32 10.81 9.69
N SER A 88 -14.18 10.59 9.07
CA SER A 88 -14.06 10.40 7.62
C SER A 88 -14.91 9.22 7.12
N ALA A 89 -15.45 9.36 5.92
CA ALA A 89 -16.16 8.28 5.23
C ALA A 89 -15.38 7.86 3.98
N VAL A 90 -15.28 6.56 3.73
CA VAL A 90 -14.73 6.05 2.49
C VAL A 90 -15.77 6.13 1.39
N ILE A 91 -15.48 6.90 0.34
CA ILE A 91 -16.41 7.15 -0.78
C ILE A 91 -15.89 6.43 -2.03
N PRO A 92 -16.63 5.42 -2.54
CA PRO A 92 -16.31 4.81 -3.81
C PRO A 92 -16.53 5.82 -4.94
N THR A 93 -15.57 5.92 -5.87
CA THR A 93 -15.68 6.80 -7.02
C THR A 93 -15.61 6.00 -8.32
N PRO A 94 -16.29 6.44 -9.40
CA PRO A 94 -16.19 5.76 -10.68
C PRO A 94 -14.75 5.79 -11.19
N GLY A 95 -14.07 4.63 -11.19
CA GLY A 95 -12.64 4.54 -11.52
C GLY A 95 -12.30 5.17 -12.87
N LYS A 96 -13.10 4.95 -13.91
CA LYS A 96 -12.88 5.53 -15.23
C LYS A 96 -12.91 7.07 -15.21
N LEU A 97 -13.84 7.67 -14.47
CA LEU A 97 -13.97 9.12 -14.36
C LEU A 97 -12.79 9.72 -13.60
N VAL A 98 -12.39 9.10 -12.49
CA VAL A 98 -11.25 9.57 -11.70
C VAL A 98 -9.95 9.46 -12.48
N LYS A 99 -9.71 8.33 -13.15
CA LYS A 99 -8.54 8.13 -14.02
C LYS A 99 -8.50 9.18 -15.14
N PHE A 100 -9.63 9.51 -15.75
CA PHE A 100 -9.74 10.55 -16.76
C PHE A 100 -9.38 11.93 -16.20
N ILE A 101 -9.94 12.31 -15.05
CA ILE A 101 -9.65 13.59 -14.39
C ILE A 101 -8.16 13.68 -13.99
N LEU A 102 -7.61 12.64 -13.39
CA LEU A 102 -6.20 12.60 -13.00
C LEU A 102 -5.26 12.69 -14.21
N ASN A 103 -5.64 12.07 -15.33
CA ASN A 103 -4.87 12.17 -16.57
C ASN A 103 -4.89 13.61 -17.17
N ILE A 104 -6.02 14.33 -17.04
CA ILE A 104 -6.07 15.75 -17.42
C ILE A 104 -5.14 16.59 -16.53
N PHE A 105 -5.21 16.41 -15.20
CA PHE A 105 -4.33 17.12 -14.28
C PHE A 105 -2.86 16.85 -14.55
N ASP A 106 -2.49 15.61 -14.84
CA ASP A 106 -1.12 15.24 -15.20
C ASP A 106 -0.68 15.93 -16.50
N SER A 107 -1.55 16.01 -17.52
CA SER A 107 -1.26 16.65 -18.81
C SER A 107 -1.03 18.18 -18.73
N ILE A 108 -1.56 18.84 -17.72
CA ILE A 108 -1.35 20.27 -17.45
C ILE A 108 -0.27 20.54 -16.39
N GLY A 109 0.49 19.49 -16.01
CA GLY A 109 1.60 19.59 -15.05
C GLY A 109 1.18 19.65 -13.58
N LEU A 110 -0.10 19.40 -13.26
CA LEU A 110 -0.61 19.30 -11.90
C LEU A 110 -0.70 17.82 -11.46
N THR A 111 0.43 17.16 -11.36
CA THR A 111 0.48 15.73 -10.99
C THR A 111 0.07 15.53 -9.54
N ILE A 112 -1.19 15.11 -9.34
CA ILE A 112 -1.71 14.73 -8.01
C ILE A 112 -1.22 13.33 -7.64
N MET A 113 -1.15 12.43 -8.62
CA MET A 113 -0.75 11.04 -8.50
C MET A 113 -0.08 10.62 -9.81
N TYR A 114 1.02 9.88 -9.75
CA TYR A 114 1.68 9.40 -10.96
C TYR A 114 0.79 8.44 -11.75
N LYS A 115 0.88 8.52 -13.09
CA LYS A 115 0.02 7.77 -14.01
C LYS A 115 0.05 6.26 -13.73
N GLU A 116 1.22 5.71 -13.49
CA GLU A 116 1.43 4.30 -13.18
C GLU A 116 0.68 3.88 -11.91
N GLN A 117 0.56 4.78 -10.92
CA GLN A 117 -0.10 4.49 -9.66
C GLN A 117 -1.62 4.49 -9.78
N PHE A 118 -2.21 5.51 -10.45
CA PHE A 118 -3.67 5.56 -10.54
C PHE A 118 -4.25 4.60 -11.58
N MET A 119 -3.47 4.18 -12.56
CA MET A 119 -3.92 3.21 -13.55
C MET A 119 -4.17 1.82 -12.96
N ILE A 120 -3.40 1.45 -11.94
CA ILE A 120 -3.51 0.15 -11.26
C ILE A 120 -4.23 0.20 -9.91
N ALA A 121 -4.69 1.38 -9.50
CA ALA A 121 -5.23 1.57 -8.14
C ALA A 121 -6.56 0.86 -7.87
N ASP A 122 -7.31 0.47 -8.92
CA ASP A 122 -8.54 -0.32 -8.84
C ASP A 122 -8.38 -1.76 -9.35
N GLU A 123 -7.14 -2.19 -9.62
CA GLU A 123 -6.83 -3.55 -10.06
C GLU A 123 -6.44 -4.45 -8.86
N GLU A 124 -6.63 -5.76 -9.02
CA GLU A 124 -6.09 -6.74 -8.08
C GLU A 124 -4.58 -6.77 -8.20
N TYR A 125 -3.90 -6.49 -7.10
CA TYR A 125 -2.45 -6.36 -7.12
C TYR A 125 -1.79 -7.13 -5.96
N ILE A 126 -1.89 -8.46 -6.03
CA ILE A 126 -1.33 -9.42 -5.06
C ILE A 126 -0.27 -10.27 -5.77
N LEU A 127 0.85 -10.49 -5.11
CA LEU A 127 1.88 -11.45 -5.52
C LEU A 127 1.77 -12.73 -4.69
N ASP A 128 1.99 -13.86 -5.35
CA ASP A 128 2.28 -15.10 -4.64
C ASP A 128 3.70 -15.04 -4.09
N ILE A 129 3.82 -15.16 -2.77
CA ILE A 129 5.10 -15.15 -2.03
C ILE A 129 5.53 -16.54 -1.58
N LYS A 130 4.74 -17.59 -1.88
CA LYS A 130 4.97 -18.94 -1.37
C LYS A 130 6.37 -19.47 -1.72
N GLN A 131 6.83 -19.27 -2.95
CA GLN A 131 8.19 -19.66 -3.34
C GLN A 131 9.26 -18.96 -2.49
N THR A 132 9.04 -17.69 -2.16
CA THR A 132 9.97 -16.93 -1.31
C THR A 132 9.97 -17.47 0.11
N GLU A 133 8.79 -17.78 0.67
CA GLU A 133 8.66 -18.37 1.98
C GLU A 133 9.39 -19.74 2.06
N ASP A 134 9.14 -20.61 1.08
CA ASP A 134 9.69 -21.97 1.05
C ASP A 134 11.23 -21.96 0.83
N ASP A 135 11.73 -21.20 -0.15
CA ASP A 135 13.17 -21.17 -0.50
C ASP A 135 14.00 -20.46 0.58
N LEU A 136 13.47 -19.40 1.19
CA LEU A 136 14.18 -18.59 2.18
C LEU A 136 13.92 -19.02 3.63
N ASP A 137 12.92 -19.88 3.88
CA ASP A 137 12.40 -20.13 5.24
C ASP A 137 12.08 -18.79 5.94
N TRP A 138 11.45 -17.91 5.19
CA TRP A 138 11.13 -16.53 5.57
C TRP A 138 9.63 -16.33 5.55
N HIS A 139 9.12 -15.62 6.55
CA HIS A 139 7.69 -15.26 6.60
C HIS A 139 7.53 -13.80 6.99
N PRO A 140 6.68 -13.04 6.26
CA PRO A 140 6.40 -11.65 6.62
C PRO A 140 5.70 -11.59 7.98
N GLN A 141 6.14 -10.67 8.82
CA GLN A 141 5.63 -10.48 10.17
C GLN A 141 4.57 -9.38 10.26
N TYR A 142 4.59 -8.44 9.32
CA TYR A 142 3.70 -7.28 9.30
C TYR A 142 2.56 -7.47 8.31
N ASN A 143 1.33 -7.13 8.72
CA ASN A 143 0.18 -7.07 7.83
C ASN A 143 -0.07 -5.64 7.33
N ASP A 144 -0.83 -5.51 6.25
CA ASP A 144 -1.08 -4.22 5.59
C ASP A 144 -1.83 -3.23 6.48
N GLU A 145 -2.73 -3.71 7.33
CA GLU A 145 -3.52 -2.86 8.21
C GLU A 145 -2.65 -2.21 9.30
N ASP A 146 -1.76 -2.98 9.93
CA ASP A 146 -0.86 -2.47 10.97
C ASP A 146 0.16 -1.50 10.37
N MET A 147 0.69 -1.80 9.17
CA MET A 147 1.57 -0.88 8.44
C MET A 147 0.91 0.48 8.18
N LEU A 148 -0.36 0.50 7.79
CA LEU A 148 -1.09 1.76 7.54
C LEU A 148 -1.41 2.52 8.82
N LYS A 149 -1.76 1.82 9.90
CA LYS A 149 -1.96 2.44 11.22
C LYS A 149 -0.65 3.07 11.74
N GLU A 150 0.46 2.37 11.60
CA GLU A 150 1.78 2.90 11.94
C GLU A 150 2.14 4.13 11.09
N ALA A 151 1.87 4.06 9.79
CA ALA A 151 2.06 5.19 8.88
C ALA A 151 1.27 6.43 9.33
N TYR A 152 0.02 6.26 9.78
CA TYR A 152 -0.78 7.34 10.35
C TYR A 152 -0.15 7.90 11.63
N GLN A 153 0.29 7.05 12.56
CA GLN A 153 0.93 7.47 13.80
C GLN A 153 2.22 8.26 13.55
N MET A 154 2.99 7.87 12.56
CA MET A 154 4.19 8.60 12.15
C MET A 154 3.85 9.97 11.55
N TYR A 155 2.81 10.05 10.73
CA TYR A 155 2.33 11.32 10.18
C TYR A 155 1.96 12.31 11.29
N LYS A 156 1.31 11.85 12.36
CA LYS A 156 0.91 12.69 13.50
C LYS A 156 2.09 13.23 14.32
N LYS A 157 3.27 12.64 14.20
CA LYS A 157 4.48 13.06 14.94
C LYS A 157 5.33 14.06 14.17
N GLN A 158 5.02 14.33 12.90
CA GLN A 158 5.69 15.32 12.06
C GLN A 158 5.05 16.70 12.21
#